data_bd0199416e2bf03e8e4cdb0e5f814b38
#
_entry.id   bd0199416e2bf03e8e4cdb0e5f814b38
#
_cell.length_a   1.000
_cell.length_b   1.000
_cell.length_c   1.000
_cell.angle_alpha   90.00
_cell.angle_beta   90.00
_cell.angle_gamma   90.00
#
_symmetry.space_group_name_H-M   'P 1'
#
loop_
_entity.id
_entity.type
_entity.pdbx_description
1 polymer ?
#
loop_
_entity_poly.entity_id
_entity_poly.type
_entity_poly.pdbx_seq_one_letter_code
_entity_poly.pdbx_strand_id
1 'polypeptide(L)'
;MTATTDDNDLMVFAEPGTQRPPELASTQAWKLLVVDDEPEIHEITRLALADLRIDGHPLAIFSVHSATSARVVLQAHPDIAVVLLDVVMESEDAGLELARAIRSELRNSRVRIVLRTGQPGRAPEQRVMLDYDINDYRDKTEVTAQRLITTVIGAVRSYRDLCTIESHKLGLEQVVRSSAALFKRQSVDQFITGVLHQLSALVSPQESAMFFQGKDLGVAGTAPTVVAGTGRFTAHVGQPVRQVVEDEVWQDITDLLRTQRPVLRRAYNIFGIFRLSRDEDTWAAVFMEGLGELSEWDQRLVELFCQNASVALENHRLSRRQSALMQAFERFVPQQLLTLLGRDDATQADLGDQIQREMTVVFVDLRAFTSRAELQSPAATFEFLNNYFAAIVPEIHGNGGVVDKYLGDGLMALFPDTAASAVRGALGVVERSRELGTGVGVGVHIGPVTLGLVGAAGRMESTVVSDAVNIAARIERLTRRFGVDLLVSHAVREQLPPTLQADTRLLGDYFVPGKRQAVHIHEVFAGDRPELRAAKRGSREAVAAAVARMTAGDLTGAADELARLAAACPNDQVLPALIDECRRREGRA
;
A
#
# COMPACT_ATOMS: atom_id res chain seq x y z
N MET A 1 -17.86 -6.15 16.19
CA MET A 1 -16.51 -6.37 16.74
C MET A 1 -15.60 -5.38 16.04
N THR A 2 -15.26 -4.35 16.74
CA THR A 2 -14.41 -3.23 16.29
C THR A 2 -12.97 -3.74 16.24
N ALA A 3 -12.42 -3.80 15.02
CA ALA A 3 -10.98 -4.01 14.82
C ALA A 3 -10.27 -2.72 15.21
N THR A 4 -9.59 -2.75 16.34
CA THR A 4 -8.57 -1.77 16.72
C THR A 4 -7.40 -1.95 15.78
N THR A 5 -7.23 -1.00 14.87
CA THR A 5 -6.00 -0.81 14.11
C THR A 5 -4.91 -0.43 15.13
N ASP A 6 -3.93 -1.32 15.29
CA ASP A 6 -2.70 -1.06 16.02
C ASP A 6 -1.93 0.08 15.34
N ASP A 7 -1.97 1.25 15.97
CA ASP A 7 -1.36 2.51 15.54
C ASP A 7 0.15 2.56 15.88
N ASN A 8 0.81 1.40 16.01
CA ASN A 8 2.17 1.26 16.54
C ASN A 8 3.23 0.87 15.49
N ASP A 9 2.94 0.99 14.19
CA ASP A 9 3.93 0.84 13.11
C ASP A 9 4.48 2.20 12.62
N LEU A 10 4.66 3.13 13.58
CA LEU A 10 5.45 4.33 13.33
C LEU A 10 6.87 3.90 12.95
N MET A 11 7.31 4.29 11.75
CA MET A 11 8.71 4.16 11.35
C MET A 11 9.60 4.67 12.49
N VAL A 12 10.40 3.80 13.07
CA VAL A 12 11.57 4.21 13.85
C VAL A 12 12.57 4.75 12.83
N PHE A 13 12.51 6.05 12.58
CA PHE A 13 13.59 6.76 11.91
C PHE A 13 14.83 6.55 12.77
N ALA A 14 15.97 6.28 12.13
CA ALA A 14 17.24 6.11 12.85
C ALA A 14 17.36 7.24 13.87
N GLU A 15 17.48 6.88 15.15
CA GLU A 15 17.73 7.87 16.21
C GLU A 15 18.90 8.76 15.78
N PRO A 16 18.85 10.08 16.04
CA PRO A 16 19.97 10.98 15.80
C PRO A 16 21.07 10.69 16.84
N GLY A 17 21.77 9.56 16.68
CA GLY A 17 22.71 9.07 17.68
C GLY A 17 23.91 8.31 17.14
N THR A 18 23.98 8.01 15.85
CA THR A 18 25.24 7.53 15.27
C THR A 18 26.14 8.75 15.06
N GLN A 19 27.00 9.00 16.03
CA GLN A 19 28.07 9.98 15.90
C GLN A 19 28.83 9.70 14.60
N ARG A 20 28.75 10.61 13.64
CA ARG A 20 29.69 10.67 12.52
C ARG A 20 31.10 10.64 13.13
N PRO A 21 32.04 9.89 12.56
CA PRO A 21 33.43 10.05 12.94
C PRO A 21 33.73 11.54 12.86
N PRO A 22 34.51 12.11 13.82
CA PRO A 22 34.79 13.52 13.78
C PRO A 22 35.39 13.87 12.42
N GLU A 23 34.71 14.72 11.66
CA GLU A 23 35.28 15.33 10.46
C GLU A 23 36.62 15.94 10.90
N LEU A 24 37.68 15.68 10.14
CA LEU A 24 38.95 16.34 10.33
C LEU A 24 38.74 17.83 10.12
N ALA A 25 38.35 18.53 11.20
CA ALA A 25 38.18 19.97 11.17
C ALA A 25 39.51 20.57 10.69
N SER A 26 39.45 21.49 9.76
CA SER A 26 40.58 22.09 9.04
C SER A 26 41.65 22.79 9.90
N THR A 27 41.59 22.66 11.22
CA THR A 27 42.46 23.31 12.21
C THR A 27 43.02 22.39 13.30
N GLN A 28 42.77 21.08 13.26
CA GLN A 28 43.27 20.15 14.30
C GLN A 28 44.65 19.58 13.98
N ALA A 29 45.52 19.52 15.00
CA ALA A 29 46.80 18.84 14.93
C ALA A 29 46.62 17.31 14.89
N TRP A 30 47.50 16.58 14.14
CA TRP A 30 47.56 15.14 14.21
C TRP A 30 48.02 14.68 15.57
N LYS A 31 47.31 13.81 16.25
CA LYS A 31 47.64 13.29 17.58
C LYS A 31 48.57 12.08 17.47
N LEU A 32 49.73 12.18 18.10
CA LEU A 32 50.75 11.14 18.18
C LEU A 32 50.96 10.78 19.66
N LEU A 33 50.89 9.51 20.01
CA LEU A 33 51.22 9.00 21.35
C LEU A 33 52.58 8.32 21.33
N VAL A 34 53.47 8.72 22.22
CA VAL A 34 54.76 8.08 22.47
C VAL A 34 54.66 7.34 23.80
N VAL A 35 54.93 6.03 23.78
CA VAL A 35 54.91 5.14 24.94
C VAL A 35 56.27 4.49 25.08
N ASP A 36 57.05 4.92 26.04
CA ASP A 36 58.41 4.48 26.28
C ASP A 36 58.78 4.79 27.74
N ASP A 37 59.43 3.91 28.45
CA ASP A 37 59.83 4.13 29.85
C ASP A 37 61.09 4.98 29.98
N GLU A 38 61.85 5.18 28.89
CA GLU A 38 63.05 6.01 28.84
C GLU A 38 62.73 7.49 28.55
N PRO A 39 62.91 8.44 29.50
CA PRO A 39 62.62 9.86 29.30
C PRO A 39 63.35 10.51 28.11
N GLU A 40 64.58 10.07 27.86
CA GLU A 40 65.47 10.57 26.78
C GLU A 40 64.79 10.33 25.39
N ILE A 41 64.13 9.22 25.22
CA ILE A 41 63.47 8.85 23.98
C ILE A 41 62.30 9.81 23.67
N HIS A 42 61.60 10.28 24.69
CA HIS A 42 60.53 11.26 24.52
C HIS A 42 61.08 12.61 24.06
N GLU A 43 62.22 13.04 24.63
CA GLU A 43 62.85 14.31 24.25
C GLU A 43 63.36 14.25 22.81
N ILE A 44 64.09 13.17 22.46
CA ILE A 44 64.62 12.95 21.10
C ILE A 44 63.47 12.91 20.10
N THR A 45 62.39 12.19 20.41
CA THR A 45 61.21 12.08 19.53
C THR A 45 60.55 13.44 19.35
N ARG A 46 60.38 14.23 20.42
CA ARG A 46 59.80 15.56 20.37
C ARG A 46 60.63 16.54 19.55
N LEU A 47 61.96 16.52 19.73
CA LEU A 47 62.88 17.35 18.96
C LEU A 47 62.87 16.98 17.47
N ALA A 48 62.89 15.69 17.14
CA ALA A 48 62.87 15.22 15.76
C ALA A 48 61.58 15.57 15.01
N LEU A 49 60.45 15.69 15.69
CA LEU A 49 59.14 15.92 15.10
C LEU A 49 58.60 17.34 15.32
N ALA A 50 59.34 18.25 16.00
CA ALA A 50 58.84 19.57 16.41
C ALA A 50 58.33 20.42 15.25
N ASP A 51 59.00 20.44 14.12
CA ASP A 51 58.66 21.27 12.95
C ASP A 51 57.89 20.51 11.88
N LEU A 52 57.54 19.23 12.15
CA LEU A 52 56.87 18.41 11.16
C LEU A 52 55.42 18.83 10.98
N ARG A 53 55.06 19.13 9.74
CA ARG A 53 53.67 19.32 9.30
C ARG A 53 53.30 18.29 8.25
N ILE A 54 52.17 17.64 8.44
CA ILE A 54 51.67 16.64 7.52
C ILE A 54 50.33 17.15 6.95
N ASP A 55 50.30 17.31 5.65
CA ASP A 55 49.14 17.89 4.93
C ASP A 55 48.70 19.27 5.50
N GLY A 56 49.73 20.10 5.90
CA GLY A 56 49.51 21.43 6.47
C GLY A 56 49.23 21.47 7.98
N HIS A 57 48.98 20.35 8.63
CA HIS A 57 48.67 20.24 10.06
C HIS A 57 49.89 19.88 10.92
N PRO A 58 50.06 20.52 12.09
CA PRO A 58 51.10 20.19 13.04
C PRO A 58 50.83 18.87 13.77
N LEU A 59 51.83 18.36 14.53
CA LEU A 59 51.67 17.23 15.42
C LEU A 59 51.38 17.68 16.85
N ALA A 60 50.44 17.02 17.53
CA ALA A 60 50.22 17.09 18.98
C ALA A 60 50.75 15.80 19.60
N ILE A 61 51.90 15.90 20.30
CA ILE A 61 52.61 14.74 20.85
C ILE A 61 52.21 14.55 22.32
N PHE A 62 51.64 13.38 22.62
CA PHE A 62 51.38 12.89 23.97
C PHE A 62 52.49 11.95 24.37
N SER A 63 53.01 12.07 25.60
CA SER A 63 54.11 11.25 26.12
C SER A 63 53.67 10.55 27.39
N VAL A 64 53.86 9.24 27.46
CA VAL A 64 53.55 8.40 28.63
C VAL A 64 54.62 7.33 28.82
N HIS A 65 54.87 6.93 30.07
CA HIS A 65 55.99 6.07 30.46
C HIS A 65 55.56 4.63 30.81
N SER A 66 54.32 4.24 30.56
CA SER A 66 53.82 2.90 30.85
C SER A 66 52.63 2.52 29.98
N ALA A 67 52.41 1.23 29.75
CA ALA A 67 51.25 0.69 29.05
C ALA A 67 49.93 1.06 29.74
N THR A 68 49.93 1.07 31.07
CA THR A 68 48.75 1.47 31.84
C THR A 68 48.34 2.91 31.60
N SER A 69 49.28 3.85 31.60
CA SER A 69 49.04 5.27 31.30
C SER A 69 48.63 5.45 29.85
N ALA A 70 49.19 4.70 28.91
CA ALA A 70 48.83 4.73 27.51
C ALA A 70 47.35 4.32 27.27
N ARG A 71 46.84 3.32 27.97
CA ARG A 71 45.42 2.92 27.90
C ARG A 71 44.50 4.07 28.29
N VAL A 72 44.81 4.80 29.36
CA VAL A 72 44.02 5.95 29.82
C VAL A 72 43.98 7.05 28.75
N VAL A 73 45.13 7.37 28.16
CA VAL A 73 45.24 8.40 27.12
C VAL A 73 44.48 7.98 25.84
N LEU A 74 44.59 6.69 25.44
CA LEU A 74 43.89 6.17 24.27
C LEU A 74 42.37 6.13 24.44
N GLN A 75 41.85 5.91 25.67
CA GLN A 75 40.45 6.01 25.98
C GLN A 75 39.95 7.46 25.97
N ALA A 76 40.76 8.41 26.48
CA ALA A 76 40.42 9.83 26.49
C ALA A 76 40.53 10.46 25.08
N HIS A 77 41.40 9.92 24.22
CA HIS A 77 41.66 10.44 22.89
C HIS A 77 41.54 9.32 21.83
N PRO A 78 40.33 8.92 21.43
CA PRO A 78 40.11 7.86 20.43
C PRO A 78 40.58 8.27 19.02
N ASP A 79 40.90 9.52 18.82
CA ASP A 79 41.39 10.16 17.59
C ASP A 79 42.90 10.23 17.47
N ILE A 80 43.64 9.51 18.32
CA ILE A 80 45.09 9.34 18.16
C ILE A 80 45.40 8.62 16.86
N ALA A 81 46.18 9.26 15.98
CA ALA A 81 46.49 8.73 14.66
C ALA A 81 47.61 7.66 14.72
N VAL A 82 48.64 7.90 15.53
CA VAL A 82 49.82 7.03 15.59
C VAL A 82 50.24 6.80 17.04
N VAL A 83 50.63 5.57 17.36
CA VAL A 83 51.26 5.19 18.61
C VAL A 83 52.66 4.70 18.28
N LEU A 84 53.69 5.40 18.80
CA LEU A 84 55.08 4.91 18.84
C LEU A 84 55.23 4.17 20.16
N LEU A 85 55.42 2.87 20.10
CA LEU A 85 55.30 1.99 21.26
C LEU A 85 56.59 1.19 21.48
N ASP A 86 57.16 1.30 22.65
CA ASP A 86 58.25 0.41 23.03
C ASP A 86 57.72 -0.99 23.37
N VAL A 87 58.50 -2.00 23.02
CA VAL A 87 58.18 -3.41 23.32
C VAL A 87 58.38 -3.72 24.78
N VAL A 88 59.53 -3.28 25.32
CA VAL A 88 59.98 -3.59 26.69
C VAL A 88 59.81 -2.34 27.55
N MET A 89 58.98 -2.42 28.57
CA MET A 89 58.76 -1.34 29.54
C MET A 89 58.65 -1.96 30.95
N GLU A 90 57.49 -1.82 31.61
CA GLU A 90 57.25 -2.43 32.94
C GLU A 90 57.29 -3.97 32.93
N SER A 91 57.17 -4.61 31.80
CA SER A 91 57.41 -6.04 31.55
C SER A 91 58.05 -6.25 30.18
N GLU A 92 58.59 -7.46 29.93
CA GLU A 92 59.25 -7.80 28.66
C GLU A 92 58.33 -7.72 27.45
N ASP A 93 57.01 -7.89 27.65
CA ASP A 93 55.99 -7.92 26.59
C ASP A 93 54.94 -6.81 26.74
N ALA A 94 55.15 -5.81 27.63
CA ALA A 94 54.17 -4.76 27.94
C ALA A 94 53.66 -4.03 26.68
N GLY A 95 54.54 -3.75 25.73
CA GLY A 95 54.15 -3.12 24.47
C GLY A 95 53.31 -4.01 23.58
N LEU A 96 53.59 -5.30 23.50
CA LEU A 96 52.81 -6.26 22.71
C LEU A 96 51.45 -6.49 23.31
N GLU A 97 51.36 -6.56 24.65
CA GLU A 97 50.09 -6.64 25.36
C GLU A 97 49.21 -5.39 25.14
N LEU A 98 49.83 -4.21 25.17
CA LEU A 98 49.11 -2.96 24.85
C LEU A 98 48.63 -2.94 23.40
N ALA A 99 49.45 -3.36 22.45
CA ALA A 99 49.05 -3.45 21.04
C ALA A 99 47.82 -4.37 20.86
N ARG A 100 47.85 -5.55 21.52
CA ARG A 100 46.68 -6.46 21.54
C ARG A 100 45.45 -5.81 22.16
N ALA A 101 45.61 -5.13 23.30
CA ALA A 101 44.51 -4.44 23.98
C ALA A 101 43.91 -3.32 23.12
N ILE A 102 44.72 -2.56 22.37
CA ILE A 102 44.20 -1.55 21.43
C ILE A 102 43.28 -2.18 20.39
N ARG A 103 43.65 -3.34 19.84
CA ARG A 103 42.85 -4.03 18.81
C ARG A 103 41.63 -4.74 19.38
N SER A 104 41.78 -5.49 20.47
CA SER A 104 40.72 -6.38 21.02
C SER A 104 39.82 -5.70 22.05
N GLU A 105 40.38 -4.95 23.02
CA GLU A 105 39.62 -4.35 24.11
C GLU A 105 39.08 -2.96 23.72
N LEU A 106 39.95 -2.06 23.19
CA LEU A 106 39.57 -0.73 22.75
C LEU A 106 38.90 -0.73 21.37
N ARG A 107 38.97 -1.86 20.64
CA ARG A 107 38.42 -2.05 19.29
C ARG A 107 38.82 -0.95 18.31
N ASN A 108 40.02 -0.39 18.48
CA ASN A 108 40.55 0.66 17.62
C ASN A 108 41.44 0.06 16.52
N SER A 109 40.85 -0.15 15.33
CA SER A 109 41.54 -0.63 14.13
C SER A 109 42.19 0.51 13.33
N ARG A 110 41.82 1.76 13.58
CA ARG A 110 42.31 2.93 12.84
C ARG A 110 43.68 3.37 13.25
N VAL A 111 43.95 3.44 14.55
CA VAL A 111 45.24 3.89 15.06
C VAL A 111 46.39 3.06 14.49
N ARG A 112 47.44 3.72 14.02
CA ARG A 112 48.63 3.07 13.48
C ARG A 112 49.61 2.82 14.61
N ILE A 113 50.05 1.58 14.75
CA ILE A 113 51.00 1.17 15.80
C ILE A 113 52.36 0.93 15.16
N VAL A 114 53.34 1.66 15.63
CA VAL A 114 54.75 1.52 15.25
C VAL A 114 55.51 1.03 16.47
N LEU A 115 55.94 -0.22 16.46
CA LEU A 115 56.76 -0.77 17.53
C LEU A 115 58.21 -0.31 17.40
N ARG A 116 58.82 -0.02 18.55
CA ARG A 116 60.27 0.25 18.68
C ARG A 116 60.87 -0.72 19.68
N THR A 117 62.02 -1.28 19.39
CA THR A 117 62.71 -2.23 20.28
C THR A 117 64.18 -1.92 20.35
N GLY A 118 64.77 -2.09 21.54
CA GLY A 118 66.23 -2.04 21.74
C GLY A 118 66.94 -3.41 21.61
N GLN A 119 66.16 -4.48 21.38
CA GLN A 119 66.68 -5.85 21.27
C GLN A 119 66.08 -6.58 20.05
N PRO A 120 66.62 -6.33 18.85
CA PRO A 120 66.22 -7.03 17.65
C PRO A 120 66.60 -8.51 17.73
N GLY A 121 65.64 -9.42 17.57
CA GLY A 121 65.88 -10.86 17.44
C GLY A 121 65.15 -11.77 18.43
N ARG A 122 64.40 -11.27 19.43
CA ARG A 122 63.62 -12.11 20.36
C ARG A 122 62.31 -12.69 19.74
N ALA A 123 61.77 -12.03 18.73
CA ALA A 123 60.63 -12.59 17.94
C ALA A 123 60.83 -12.24 16.45
N PRO A 124 60.52 -13.17 15.51
CA PRO A 124 60.57 -12.85 14.09
C PRO A 124 59.61 -11.68 13.77
N GLU A 125 60.16 -10.59 13.24
CA GLU A 125 59.48 -9.34 12.90
C GLU A 125 58.15 -9.60 12.17
N GLN A 126 58.14 -10.50 11.19
CA GLN A 126 56.97 -10.87 10.43
C GLN A 126 55.83 -11.47 11.29
N ARG A 127 56.16 -12.26 12.30
CA ARG A 127 55.19 -12.92 13.16
C ARG A 127 54.52 -11.93 14.11
N VAL A 128 55.32 -11.02 14.66
CA VAL A 128 54.82 -9.95 15.54
C VAL A 128 53.91 -9.00 14.77
N MET A 129 54.25 -8.65 13.53
CA MET A 129 53.43 -7.78 12.69
C MET A 129 52.07 -8.40 12.37
N LEU A 130 52.01 -9.70 12.09
CA LEU A 130 50.77 -10.41 11.75
C LEU A 130 49.89 -10.70 12.98
N ASP A 131 50.48 -11.18 14.06
CA ASP A 131 49.74 -11.62 15.26
C ASP A 131 49.13 -10.45 16.04
N TYR A 132 49.71 -9.25 15.95
CA TYR A 132 49.29 -8.06 16.71
C TYR A 132 48.73 -6.92 15.84
N ASP A 133 48.57 -7.13 14.53
CA ASP A 133 48.10 -6.11 13.56
C ASP A 133 48.88 -4.77 13.71
N ILE A 134 50.19 -4.87 13.64
CA ILE A 134 51.13 -3.75 13.78
C ILE A 134 51.47 -3.22 12.40
N ASN A 135 51.68 -1.91 12.30
CA ASN A 135 51.89 -1.25 11.02
C ASN A 135 53.35 -1.09 10.62
N ASP A 136 54.26 -1.05 11.60
CA ASP A 136 55.70 -1.00 11.37
C ASP A 136 56.44 -1.47 12.62
N TYR A 137 57.67 -2.01 12.43
CA TYR A 137 58.54 -2.49 13.48
C TYR A 137 59.94 -1.91 13.26
N ARG A 138 60.54 -1.26 14.30
CA ARG A 138 61.80 -0.54 14.18
C ARG A 138 62.73 -0.83 15.33
N ASP A 139 64.00 -0.95 14.99
CA ASP A 139 65.11 -1.00 15.99
C ASP A 139 65.42 0.42 16.50
N LYS A 140 65.44 0.62 17.83
CA LYS A 140 65.78 1.92 18.45
C LYS A 140 67.15 2.43 18.00
N THR A 141 68.11 1.53 17.75
CA THR A 141 69.51 1.88 17.37
C THR A 141 69.62 2.29 15.89
N GLU A 142 68.73 1.89 15.03
CA GLU A 142 68.69 2.23 13.59
C GLU A 142 67.88 3.46 13.25
N VAL A 143 67.08 4.02 14.19
CA VAL A 143 66.15 5.13 13.92
C VAL A 143 66.91 6.46 13.90
N THR A 144 67.35 6.89 12.72
CA THR A 144 67.77 8.30 12.52
C THR A 144 66.54 9.19 12.55
N ALA A 145 66.67 10.49 12.92
CA ALA A 145 65.56 11.46 12.91
C ALA A 145 64.79 11.46 11.57
N GLN A 146 65.51 11.30 10.46
CA GLN A 146 64.89 11.28 9.12
C GLN A 146 64.05 10.03 8.87
N ARG A 147 64.45 8.86 9.36
CA ARG A 147 63.64 7.63 9.29
C ARG A 147 62.39 7.72 10.17
N LEU A 148 62.50 8.29 11.38
CA LEU A 148 61.37 8.51 12.26
C LEU A 148 60.32 9.42 11.60
N ILE A 149 60.76 10.53 11.00
CA ILE A 149 59.90 11.46 10.25
C ILE A 149 59.14 10.71 9.12
N THR A 150 59.87 9.93 8.32
CA THR A 150 59.27 9.18 7.19
C THR A 150 58.25 8.14 7.68
N THR A 151 58.55 7.42 8.75
CA THR A 151 57.64 6.44 9.37
C THR A 151 56.35 7.12 9.88
N VAL A 152 56.48 8.24 10.60
CA VAL A 152 55.34 8.98 11.13
C VAL A 152 54.48 9.56 10.00
N ILE A 153 55.07 10.12 8.93
CA ILE A 153 54.34 10.59 7.75
C ILE A 153 53.52 9.46 7.13
N GLY A 154 54.16 8.28 6.90
CA GLY A 154 53.48 7.12 6.34
C GLY A 154 52.33 6.62 7.21
N ALA A 155 52.54 6.55 8.53
CA ALA A 155 51.54 6.12 9.49
C ALA A 155 50.34 7.09 9.56
N VAL A 156 50.59 8.41 9.62
CA VAL A 156 49.52 9.44 9.64
C VAL A 156 48.70 9.39 8.34
N ARG A 157 49.36 9.27 7.19
CA ARG A 157 48.65 9.15 5.90
C ARG A 157 47.79 7.88 5.86
N SER A 158 48.34 6.74 6.30
CA SER A 158 47.55 5.50 6.39
C SER A 158 46.35 5.62 7.33
N TYR A 159 46.50 6.30 8.48
CA TYR A 159 45.41 6.59 9.39
C TYR A 159 44.31 7.43 8.71
N ARG A 160 44.69 8.53 8.06
CA ARG A 160 43.80 9.41 7.32
C ARG A 160 42.98 8.64 6.25
N ASP A 161 43.70 7.82 5.46
CA ASP A 161 43.07 7.07 4.37
C ASP A 161 42.06 6.04 4.92
N LEU A 162 42.36 5.39 6.05
CA LEU A 162 41.40 4.49 6.73
C LEU A 162 40.19 5.22 7.27
N CYS A 163 40.38 6.39 7.91
CA CYS A 163 39.26 7.20 8.38
C CYS A 163 38.35 7.62 7.22
N THR A 164 38.96 7.97 6.09
CA THR A 164 38.22 8.31 4.86
C THR A 164 37.40 7.12 4.33
N ILE A 165 38.01 5.94 4.22
CA ILE A 165 37.33 4.72 3.77
C ILE A 165 36.17 4.35 4.70
N GLU A 166 36.38 4.44 6.01
CA GLU A 166 35.36 4.11 7.01
C GLU A 166 34.20 5.11 6.98
N SER A 167 34.50 6.41 6.81
CA SER A 167 33.46 7.43 6.60
C SER A 167 32.65 7.16 5.33
N HIS A 168 33.32 6.84 4.23
CA HIS A 168 32.65 6.48 2.97
C HIS A 168 31.76 5.24 3.13
N LYS A 169 32.26 4.19 3.82
CA LYS A 169 31.49 2.98 4.10
C LYS A 169 30.22 3.29 4.90
N LEU A 170 30.34 4.06 5.98
CA LEU A 170 29.21 4.45 6.82
C LEU A 170 28.18 5.28 6.03
N GLY A 171 28.64 6.21 5.20
CA GLY A 171 27.76 6.99 4.33
C GLY A 171 26.99 6.10 3.36
N LEU A 172 27.66 5.15 2.70
CA LEU A 172 26.99 4.20 1.80
C LEU A 172 26.01 3.28 2.55
N GLU A 173 26.37 2.76 3.70
CA GLU A 173 25.47 1.94 4.52
C GLU A 173 24.22 2.73 4.95
N GLN A 174 24.37 4.00 5.23
CA GLN A 174 23.24 4.89 5.56
C GLN A 174 22.33 5.09 4.35
N VAL A 175 22.88 5.37 3.17
CA VAL A 175 22.10 5.49 1.93
C VAL A 175 21.35 4.20 1.63
N VAL A 176 21.99 3.03 1.75
CA VAL A 176 21.35 1.73 1.50
C VAL A 176 20.19 1.48 2.47
N ARG A 177 20.40 1.73 3.77
CA ARG A 177 19.33 1.58 4.79
C ARG A 177 18.18 2.54 4.54
N SER A 178 18.49 3.80 4.28
CA SER A 178 17.47 4.83 3.99
C SER A 178 16.69 4.50 2.73
N SER A 179 17.36 4.04 1.67
CA SER A 179 16.70 3.62 0.43
C SER A 179 15.78 2.41 0.65
N ALA A 180 16.20 1.42 1.46
CA ALA A 180 15.36 0.26 1.76
C ALA A 180 14.05 0.65 2.50
N ALA A 181 14.09 1.68 3.33
CA ALA A 181 12.91 2.21 4.01
C ALA A 181 11.91 2.88 3.04
N LEU A 182 12.39 3.43 1.92
CA LEU A 182 11.56 4.09 0.91
C LEU A 182 10.65 3.13 0.13
N PHE A 183 10.96 1.83 0.10
CA PHE A 183 10.16 0.82 -0.63
C PHE A 183 9.01 0.22 0.18
N LYS A 184 8.80 0.62 1.44
CA LYS A 184 7.63 0.17 2.22
C LYS A 184 6.36 0.86 1.73
N ARG A 185 5.20 0.16 1.82
CA ARG A 185 3.88 0.72 1.47
C ARG A 185 3.54 1.88 2.41
N GLN A 186 3.57 3.10 1.90
CA GLN A 186 3.25 4.35 2.62
C GLN A 186 2.44 5.29 1.72
N SER A 187 1.84 6.34 2.32
CA SER A 187 1.28 7.42 1.52
C SER A 187 2.40 8.22 0.83
N VAL A 188 2.09 8.88 -0.30
CA VAL A 188 3.08 9.73 -1.02
C VAL A 188 3.62 10.83 -0.11
N ASP A 189 2.76 11.42 0.72
CA ASP A 189 3.14 12.51 1.63
C ASP A 189 4.10 12.02 2.73
N GLN A 190 3.85 10.85 3.30
CA GLN A 190 4.76 10.21 4.26
C GLN A 190 6.08 9.83 3.60
N PHE A 191 6.05 9.35 2.35
CA PHE A 191 7.24 9.05 1.59
C PHE A 191 8.09 10.30 1.36
N ILE A 192 7.50 11.39 0.87
CA ILE A 192 8.19 12.66 0.60
C ILE A 192 8.79 13.25 1.89
N THR A 193 8.02 13.23 2.98
CA THR A 193 8.52 13.66 4.30
C THR A 193 9.68 12.80 4.76
N GLY A 194 9.61 11.48 4.58
CA GLY A 194 10.69 10.56 4.88
C GLY A 194 11.96 10.83 4.06
N VAL A 195 11.82 11.07 2.75
CA VAL A 195 12.94 11.48 1.87
C VAL A 195 13.62 12.73 2.40
N LEU A 196 12.85 13.75 2.77
CA LEU A 196 13.38 15.01 3.26
C LEU A 196 14.13 14.84 4.58
N HIS A 197 13.58 14.09 5.53
CA HIS A 197 14.25 13.80 6.81
C HIS A 197 15.54 12.99 6.61
N GLN A 198 15.56 12.03 5.71
CA GLN A 198 16.76 11.23 5.45
C GLN A 198 17.86 12.07 4.77
N LEU A 199 17.51 12.94 3.84
CA LEU A 199 18.45 13.88 3.23
C LEU A 199 19.04 14.84 4.27
N SER A 200 18.20 15.41 5.13
CA SER A 200 18.68 16.28 6.22
C SER A 200 19.62 15.54 7.17
N ALA A 201 19.32 14.27 7.50
CA ALA A 201 20.18 13.44 8.36
C ALA A 201 21.53 13.07 7.70
N LEU A 202 21.59 12.95 6.37
CA LEU A 202 22.82 12.65 5.62
C LEU A 202 23.80 13.83 5.64
N VAL A 203 23.31 15.06 5.64
CA VAL A 203 24.13 16.25 5.39
C VAL A 203 24.29 17.11 6.64
N SER A 204 23.21 17.45 7.35
CA SER A 204 23.28 18.13 8.65
C SER A 204 21.93 18.04 9.39
N PRO A 205 21.89 17.52 10.63
CA PRO A 205 20.62 17.25 11.33
C PRO A 205 19.90 18.47 11.90
N GLN A 206 20.45 19.68 11.77
CA GLN A 206 19.92 20.90 12.42
C GLN A 206 19.35 21.96 11.46
N GLU A 207 19.30 21.70 10.15
CA GLU A 207 19.03 22.71 9.16
C GLU A 207 17.66 22.55 8.50
N SER A 208 17.16 23.69 7.95
CA SER A 208 15.86 23.76 7.31
C SER A 208 15.94 23.25 5.87
N ALA A 209 15.01 22.38 5.48
CA ALA A 209 14.92 21.87 4.13
C ALA A 209 13.47 21.85 3.63
N MET A 210 13.26 21.95 2.32
CA MET A 210 11.96 21.80 1.69
C MET A 210 12.03 20.94 0.44
N PHE A 211 11.00 20.13 0.27
CA PHE A 211 10.72 19.39 -0.96
C PHE A 211 9.60 20.12 -1.69
N PHE A 212 9.80 20.40 -2.96
CA PHE A 212 8.84 21.11 -3.78
C PHE A 212 8.69 20.47 -5.15
N GLN A 213 7.50 20.63 -5.74
CA GLN A 213 7.18 20.08 -7.05
C GLN A 213 6.50 21.10 -7.95
N GLY A 214 6.64 20.92 -9.27
CA GLY A 214 6.00 21.73 -10.29
C GLY A 214 5.64 20.91 -11.53
N LYS A 215 4.79 21.50 -12.37
CA LYS A 215 4.45 20.97 -13.71
C LYS A 215 5.08 21.87 -14.75
N ASP A 216 5.48 21.29 -15.88
CA ASP A 216 6.12 21.94 -17.02
C ASP A 216 7.45 22.67 -16.74
N LEU A 217 8.50 22.18 -17.35
CA LEU A 217 9.87 22.69 -17.28
C LEU A 217 10.09 23.99 -18.09
N GLY A 218 9.16 24.94 -18.12
CA GLY A 218 9.55 26.19 -18.78
C GLY A 218 8.54 27.03 -19.55
N VAL A 219 7.26 26.83 -19.38
CA VAL A 219 6.25 27.75 -19.93
C VAL A 219 5.27 28.07 -18.83
N ALA A 220 4.72 29.28 -18.77
CA ALA A 220 3.69 29.85 -17.88
C ALA A 220 2.76 28.84 -17.14
N GLY A 221 3.33 27.76 -16.60
CA GLY A 221 2.72 26.72 -15.82
C GLY A 221 2.50 27.14 -14.38
N THR A 222 1.75 26.36 -13.64
CA THR A 222 1.49 26.54 -12.21
C THR A 222 2.81 26.65 -11.44
N ALA A 223 2.99 27.73 -10.68
CA ALA A 223 4.16 27.93 -9.82
C ALA A 223 4.41 26.68 -8.94
N PRO A 224 5.67 26.23 -8.82
CA PRO A 224 5.98 25.07 -7.99
C PRO A 224 5.55 25.32 -6.55
N THR A 225 5.05 24.28 -5.89
CA THR A 225 4.52 24.33 -4.53
C THR A 225 5.37 23.51 -3.56
N VAL A 226 5.47 23.96 -2.33
CA VAL A 226 6.12 23.23 -1.23
C VAL A 226 5.23 22.06 -0.84
N VAL A 227 5.75 20.84 -0.94
CA VAL A 227 5.03 19.60 -0.62
C VAL A 227 5.35 19.12 0.80
N ALA A 228 6.62 19.26 1.21
CA ALA A 228 7.06 18.96 2.57
C ALA A 228 8.16 19.93 3.00
N GLY A 229 8.28 20.16 4.30
CA GLY A 229 9.29 21.05 4.87
C GLY A 229 9.75 20.60 6.24
N THR A 230 11.03 20.86 6.57
CA THR A 230 11.59 20.76 7.91
C THR A 230 12.03 22.14 8.40
N GLY A 231 12.25 22.28 9.69
CA GLY A 231 12.64 23.57 10.28
C GLY A 231 11.64 24.68 9.93
N ARG A 232 12.14 25.81 9.44
CA ARG A 232 11.30 26.98 9.11
C ARG A 232 10.31 26.71 7.96
N PHE A 233 10.56 25.74 7.11
CA PHE A 233 9.70 25.44 5.95
C PHE A 233 8.47 24.60 6.29
N THR A 234 8.36 24.06 7.50
CA THR A 234 7.18 23.28 7.93
C THR A 234 5.89 24.09 7.82
N ALA A 235 5.92 25.38 8.12
CA ALA A 235 4.77 26.28 8.05
C ALA A 235 4.38 26.69 6.61
N HIS A 236 5.20 26.36 5.62
CA HIS A 236 5.01 26.79 4.22
C HIS A 236 4.50 25.68 3.28
N VAL A 237 4.16 24.51 3.83
CA VAL A 237 3.59 23.40 3.03
C VAL A 237 2.31 23.86 2.35
N GLY A 238 2.19 23.57 1.05
CA GLY A 238 1.07 23.99 0.21
C GLY A 238 1.21 25.39 -0.42
N GLN A 239 2.21 26.18 -0.02
CA GLN A 239 2.43 27.51 -0.58
C GLN A 239 3.28 27.46 -1.86
N PRO A 240 3.09 28.44 -2.78
CA PRO A 240 3.99 28.60 -3.93
C PRO A 240 5.42 28.89 -3.48
N VAL A 241 6.41 28.17 -4.03
CA VAL A 241 7.83 28.32 -3.69
C VAL A 241 8.30 29.77 -3.86
N ARG A 242 7.80 30.47 -4.87
CA ARG A 242 8.13 31.87 -5.17
C ARG A 242 7.80 32.85 -4.02
N GLN A 243 6.85 32.49 -3.15
CA GLN A 243 6.47 33.30 -1.98
C GLN A 243 7.31 32.97 -0.73
N VAL A 244 8.05 31.87 -0.78
CA VAL A 244 8.79 31.31 0.36
C VAL A 244 10.28 31.60 0.27
N VAL A 245 10.81 31.76 -0.95
CA VAL A 245 12.24 31.97 -1.21
C VAL A 245 12.54 33.36 -1.75
N GLU A 246 13.78 33.81 -1.55
CA GLU A 246 14.29 35.06 -2.09
C GLU A 246 14.53 34.99 -3.62
N ASP A 247 14.68 36.15 -4.24
CA ASP A 247 14.84 36.26 -5.70
C ASP A 247 16.08 35.50 -6.22
N GLU A 248 17.17 35.50 -5.47
CA GLU A 248 18.40 34.80 -5.83
C GLU A 248 18.19 33.27 -5.84
N VAL A 249 17.55 32.73 -4.78
CA VAL A 249 17.21 31.30 -4.69
C VAL A 249 16.26 30.89 -5.81
N TRP A 250 15.31 31.76 -6.16
CA TRP A 250 14.39 31.51 -7.27
C TRP A 250 15.10 31.41 -8.62
N GLN A 251 16.10 32.26 -8.86
CA GLN A 251 16.94 32.17 -10.07
C GLN A 251 17.72 30.85 -10.11
N ASP A 252 18.31 30.45 -9.00
CA ASP A 252 19.04 29.19 -8.88
C ASP A 252 18.12 27.97 -9.06
N ILE A 253 16.89 28.01 -8.57
CA ILE A 253 15.87 26.98 -8.87
C ILE A 253 15.58 26.93 -10.38
N THR A 254 15.44 28.07 -11.03
CA THR A 254 15.21 28.14 -12.48
C THR A 254 16.40 27.60 -13.26
N ASP A 255 17.62 27.90 -12.82
CA ASP A 255 18.83 27.37 -13.44
C ASP A 255 18.99 25.85 -13.24
N LEU A 256 18.65 25.32 -12.06
CA LEU A 256 18.57 23.88 -11.80
C LEU A 256 17.61 23.20 -12.82
N LEU A 257 16.43 23.78 -13.00
CA LEU A 257 15.43 23.22 -13.92
C LEU A 257 15.91 23.21 -15.38
N ARG A 258 16.64 24.26 -15.78
CA ARG A 258 17.19 24.41 -17.13
C ARG A 258 18.39 23.50 -17.38
N THR A 259 19.32 23.43 -16.42
CA THR A 259 20.60 22.75 -16.58
C THR A 259 20.56 21.29 -16.14
N GLN A 260 19.58 20.93 -15.31
CA GLN A 260 19.45 19.64 -14.63
C GLN A 260 20.68 19.28 -13.79
N ARG A 261 21.40 20.28 -13.28
CA ARG A 261 22.56 20.12 -12.41
C ARG A 261 22.28 20.69 -11.03
N PRO A 262 22.77 20.07 -9.96
CA PRO A 262 22.65 20.62 -8.60
C PRO A 262 23.23 22.03 -8.54
N VAL A 263 22.61 22.92 -7.77
CA VAL A 263 23.12 24.25 -7.48
C VAL A 263 23.68 24.23 -6.07
N LEU A 264 24.98 24.49 -5.94
CA LEU A 264 25.70 24.46 -4.68
C LEU A 264 26.15 25.88 -4.34
N ARG A 265 25.70 26.38 -3.17
CA ARG A 265 26.04 27.68 -2.62
C ARG A 265 26.53 27.52 -1.18
N ARG A 266 27.26 28.49 -0.64
CA ARG A 266 27.68 28.47 0.77
C ARG A 266 26.52 28.51 1.77
N ALA A 267 25.43 29.20 1.42
CA ALA A 267 24.28 29.38 2.30
C ALA A 267 23.21 28.31 2.13
N TYR A 268 23.13 27.67 0.97
CA TYR A 268 22.13 26.65 0.64
C TYR A 268 22.56 25.78 -0.53
N ASN A 269 21.90 24.64 -0.67
CA ASN A 269 22.11 23.74 -1.79
C ASN A 269 20.77 23.26 -2.35
N ILE A 270 20.68 23.07 -3.67
CA ILE A 270 19.48 22.58 -4.35
C ILE A 270 19.85 21.32 -5.12
N PHE A 271 19.21 20.21 -4.76
CA PHE A 271 19.51 18.88 -5.30
C PHE A 271 18.32 18.27 -6.01
N GLY A 272 18.64 17.44 -6.98
CA GLY A 272 17.81 16.41 -7.54
C GLY A 272 16.61 16.92 -8.33
N ILE A 273 16.46 16.46 -9.54
CA ILE A 273 15.23 16.57 -10.31
C ILE A 273 14.66 15.18 -10.39
N PHE A 274 13.56 14.96 -9.69
CA PHE A 274 12.80 13.75 -9.79
C PHE A 274 11.77 13.93 -10.89
N ARG A 275 11.90 13.28 -12.02
CA ARG A 275 10.83 13.17 -13.01
C ARG A 275 9.77 12.24 -12.45
N LEU A 276 8.73 12.80 -11.87
CA LEU A 276 7.63 12.04 -11.27
C LEU A 276 6.71 11.38 -12.31
N SER A 277 6.80 11.76 -13.58
CA SER A 277 6.04 11.15 -14.68
C SER A 277 6.71 11.39 -16.02
N ARG A 278 6.67 10.37 -16.91
CA ARG A 278 7.02 10.52 -18.31
C ARG A 278 5.89 11.17 -19.14
N ASP A 279 4.64 10.99 -18.71
CA ASP A 279 3.45 11.45 -19.42
C ASP A 279 2.97 12.84 -18.97
N GLU A 280 3.36 13.27 -17.77
CA GLU A 280 3.15 14.62 -17.26
C GLU A 280 4.53 15.18 -16.95
N ASP A 281 4.92 16.31 -17.51
CA ASP A 281 6.19 17.01 -17.23
C ASP A 281 6.25 17.51 -15.77
N THR A 282 6.04 16.57 -14.83
CA THR A 282 6.08 16.84 -13.39
C THR A 282 7.48 16.57 -12.87
N TRP A 283 8.03 17.54 -12.18
CA TRP A 283 9.36 17.49 -11.58
C TRP A 283 9.30 17.83 -10.09
N ALA A 284 10.32 17.42 -9.35
CA ALA A 284 10.50 17.79 -7.95
C ALA A 284 11.97 18.04 -7.64
N ALA A 285 12.21 18.88 -6.64
CA ALA A 285 13.55 19.17 -6.16
C ALA A 285 13.55 19.40 -4.65
N VAL A 286 14.75 19.31 -4.07
CA VAL A 286 15.00 19.55 -2.64
C VAL A 286 15.89 20.76 -2.49
N PHE A 287 15.47 21.72 -1.67
CA PHE A 287 16.26 22.83 -1.22
C PHE A 287 16.68 22.59 0.25
N MET A 288 17.94 22.87 0.56
CA MET A 288 18.53 22.66 1.89
C MET A 288 19.38 23.87 2.26
N GLU A 289 19.17 24.43 3.44
CA GLU A 289 19.92 25.58 3.95
C GLU A 289 21.16 25.14 4.77
N GLY A 290 22.13 26.05 4.89
CA GLY A 290 23.16 26.04 5.92
C GLY A 290 24.27 25.02 5.80
N LEU A 291 24.42 24.33 4.68
CA LEU A 291 25.32 23.15 4.54
C LEU A 291 26.82 23.50 4.39
N GLY A 292 27.19 24.77 4.31
CA GLY A 292 28.58 25.12 3.99
C GLY A 292 29.08 24.54 2.67
N GLU A 293 30.40 24.30 2.56
CA GLU A 293 30.98 23.61 1.41
C GLU A 293 30.88 22.09 1.60
N LEU A 294 29.96 21.44 0.88
CA LEU A 294 29.86 19.98 0.85
C LEU A 294 31.10 19.37 0.19
N SER A 295 31.66 18.33 0.79
CA SER A 295 32.70 17.55 0.14
C SER A 295 32.17 16.89 -1.15
N GLU A 296 33.04 16.62 -2.11
CA GLU A 296 32.66 15.88 -3.34
C GLU A 296 31.96 14.55 -3.02
N TRP A 297 32.34 13.93 -1.90
CA TRP A 297 31.76 12.67 -1.45
C TRP A 297 30.31 12.87 -0.96
N ASP A 298 30.04 13.88 -0.13
CA ASP A 298 28.71 14.19 0.38
C ASP A 298 27.76 14.55 -0.79
N GLN A 299 28.25 15.31 -1.76
CA GLN A 299 27.48 15.60 -2.99
C GLN A 299 27.07 14.32 -3.71
N ARG A 300 27.98 13.38 -3.92
CA ARG A 300 27.70 12.09 -4.57
C ARG A 300 26.73 11.23 -3.76
N LEU A 301 26.82 11.24 -2.43
CA LEU A 301 25.88 10.52 -1.56
C LEU A 301 24.45 11.09 -1.69
N VAL A 302 24.32 12.41 -1.69
CA VAL A 302 23.00 13.07 -1.87
C VAL A 302 22.45 12.78 -3.26
N GLU A 303 23.26 12.88 -4.31
CA GLU A 303 22.83 12.55 -5.69
C GLU A 303 22.35 11.10 -5.80
N LEU A 304 23.11 10.15 -5.23
CA LEU A 304 22.75 8.73 -5.22
C LEU A 304 21.42 8.51 -4.46
N PHE A 305 21.25 9.16 -3.32
CA PHE A 305 20.00 9.08 -2.56
C PHE A 305 18.83 9.67 -3.36
N CYS A 306 19.02 10.82 -4.00
CA CYS A 306 18.02 11.46 -4.85
C CYS A 306 17.60 10.55 -6.03
N GLN A 307 18.56 9.87 -6.66
CA GLN A 307 18.26 8.89 -7.73
C GLN A 307 17.42 7.73 -7.21
N ASN A 308 17.78 7.15 -6.05
CA ASN A 308 17.01 6.07 -5.44
C ASN A 308 15.60 6.52 -5.04
N ALA A 309 15.46 7.72 -4.50
CA ALA A 309 14.16 8.32 -4.18
C ALA A 309 13.30 8.53 -5.43
N SER A 310 13.89 8.94 -6.56
CA SER A 310 13.19 9.07 -7.85
C SER A 310 12.60 7.74 -8.32
N VAL A 311 13.42 6.67 -8.29
CA VAL A 311 12.96 5.33 -8.68
C VAL A 311 11.85 4.83 -7.76
N ALA A 312 11.98 5.06 -6.46
CA ALA A 312 10.96 4.65 -5.49
C ALA A 312 9.65 5.42 -5.67
N LEU A 313 9.69 6.72 -5.95
CA LEU A 313 8.51 7.54 -6.26
C LEU A 313 7.82 7.06 -7.55
N GLU A 314 8.57 6.79 -8.60
CA GLU A 314 8.03 6.28 -9.85
C GLU A 314 7.35 4.91 -9.66
N ASN A 315 7.99 3.99 -8.95
CA ASN A 315 7.42 2.68 -8.61
C ASN A 315 6.14 2.80 -7.79
N HIS A 316 6.12 3.69 -6.80
CA HIS A 316 4.93 3.92 -5.98
C HIS A 316 3.76 4.46 -6.82
N ARG A 317 4.02 5.37 -7.74
CA ARG A 317 3.03 5.92 -8.66
C ARG A 317 2.50 4.87 -9.62
N LEU A 318 3.39 4.06 -10.23
CA LEU A 318 2.99 2.95 -11.10
C LEU A 318 2.10 1.96 -10.35
N SER A 319 2.46 1.59 -9.13
CA SER A 319 1.65 0.72 -8.28
C SER A 319 0.26 1.32 -7.99
N ARG A 320 0.17 2.62 -7.69
CA ARG A 320 -1.12 3.31 -7.49
C ARG A 320 -1.96 3.34 -8.77
N ARG A 321 -1.33 3.63 -9.92
CA ARG A 321 -2.02 3.63 -11.22
C ARG A 321 -2.53 2.23 -11.55
N GLN A 322 -1.73 1.19 -11.30
CA GLN A 322 -2.13 -0.19 -11.47
C GLN A 322 -3.31 -0.54 -10.56
N SER A 323 -3.25 -0.18 -9.28
CA SER A 323 -4.37 -0.40 -8.33
C SER A 323 -5.64 0.33 -8.75
N ALA A 324 -5.52 1.58 -9.21
CA ALA A 324 -6.66 2.36 -9.70
C ALA A 324 -7.27 1.76 -10.99
N LEU A 325 -6.42 1.25 -11.91
CA LEU A 325 -6.89 0.54 -13.09
C LEU A 325 -7.59 -0.77 -12.73
N MET A 326 -7.06 -1.53 -11.77
CA MET A 326 -7.71 -2.76 -11.27
C MET A 326 -9.07 -2.44 -10.63
N GLN A 327 -9.16 -1.42 -9.77
CA GLN A 327 -10.43 -0.98 -9.17
C GLN A 327 -11.42 -0.47 -10.23
N ALA A 328 -10.96 0.20 -11.27
CA ALA A 328 -11.82 0.60 -12.38
C ALA A 328 -12.32 -0.62 -13.16
N PHE A 329 -11.45 -1.60 -13.39
CA PHE A 329 -11.78 -2.85 -14.09
C PHE A 329 -12.80 -3.70 -13.29
N GLU A 330 -12.65 -3.79 -11.96
CA GLU A 330 -13.57 -4.51 -11.06
C GLU A 330 -15.02 -3.99 -11.14
N ARG A 331 -15.21 -2.73 -11.52
CA ARG A 331 -16.57 -2.16 -11.74
C ARG A 331 -17.25 -2.75 -12.97
N PHE A 332 -16.49 -3.28 -13.93
CA PHE A 332 -17.04 -3.87 -15.16
C PHE A 332 -17.08 -5.39 -15.11
N VAL A 333 -16.17 -6.02 -14.36
CA VAL A 333 -16.12 -7.47 -14.16
C VAL A 333 -16.06 -7.75 -12.66
N PRO A 334 -17.20 -8.07 -12.03
CA PRO A 334 -17.24 -8.35 -10.59
C PRO A 334 -16.31 -9.49 -10.21
N GLN A 335 -15.41 -9.25 -9.26
CA GLN A 335 -14.43 -10.24 -8.79
C GLN A 335 -15.10 -11.51 -8.27
N GLN A 336 -16.31 -11.39 -7.70
CA GLN A 336 -17.11 -12.52 -7.25
C GLN A 336 -17.45 -13.51 -8.39
N LEU A 337 -17.67 -13.02 -9.63
CA LEU A 337 -17.90 -13.89 -10.78
C LEU A 337 -16.64 -14.63 -11.21
N LEU A 338 -15.46 -13.97 -11.14
CA LEU A 338 -14.16 -14.61 -11.38
C LEU A 338 -13.87 -15.69 -10.33
N THR A 339 -14.14 -15.40 -9.06
CA THR A 339 -14.01 -16.39 -7.97
C THR A 339 -14.91 -17.60 -8.20
N LEU A 340 -16.15 -17.41 -8.68
CA LEU A 340 -17.04 -18.50 -9.05
C LEU A 340 -16.48 -19.35 -10.19
N LEU A 341 -15.75 -18.76 -11.14
CA LEU A 341 -15.05 -19.46 -12.22
C LEU A 341 -13.74 -20.14 -11.75
N GLY A 342 -13.37 -20.02 -10.46
CA GLY A 342 -12.11 -20.54 -9.91
C GLY A 342 -10.89 -19.74 -10.34
N ARG A 343 -11.06 -18.44 -10.64
CA ARG A 343 -10.01 -17.50 -11.00
C ARG A 343 -9.83 -16.45 -9.90
N ASP A 344 -8.59 -16.27 -9.44
CA ASP A 344 -8.28 -15.28 -8.41
C ASP A 344 -8.04 -13.89 -9.01
N ASP A 345 -7.70 -13.83 -10.30
CA ASP A 345 -7.37 -12.61 -11.01
C ASP A 345 -7.98 -12.60 -12.42
N ALA A 346 -8.42 -11.43 -12.87
CA ALA A 346 -8.94 -11.23 -14.22
C ALA A 346 -7.91 -11.51 -15.32
N THR A 347 -6.61 -11.42 -15.03
CA THR A 347 -5.55 -11.78 -15.98
C THR A 347 -5.44 -13.27 -16.26
N GLN A 348 -6.07 -14.12 -15.42
CA GLN A 348 -6.11 -15.58 -15.56
C GLN A 348 -7.38 -16.06 -16.29
N ALA A 349 -8.26 -15.14 -16.65
CA ALA A 349 -9.53 -15.44 -17.26
C ALA A 349 -9.38 -15.55 -18.79
N ASP A 350 -9.71 -16.71 -19.35
CA ASP A 350 -9.62 -17.00 -20.77
C ASP A 350 -11.01 -17.20 -21.40
N LEU A 351 -11.10 -16.92 -22.71
CA LEU A 351 -12.31 -17.23 -23.48
C LEU A 351 -12.61 -18.73 -23.43
N GLY A 352 -13.85 -19.06 -23.04
CA GLY A 352 -14.30 -20.45 -22.90
C GLY A 352 -14.17 -20.99 -21.47
N ASP A 353 -13.60 -20.25 -20.54
CA ASP A 353 -13.70 -20.61 -19.12
C ASP A 353 -15.17 -20.74 -18.73
N GLN A 354 -15.54 -21.86 -18.14
CA GLN A 354 -16.91 -22.12 -17.72
C GLN A 354 -16.99 -23.03 -16.51
N ILE A 355 -18.03 -22.83 -15.71
CA ILE A 355 -18.38 -23.72 -14.60
C ILE A 355 -19.89 -23.98 -14.62
N GLN A 356 -20.27 -25.24 -14.37
CA GLN A 356 -21.66 -25.60 -14.15
C GLN A 356 -21.90 -25.89 -12.67
N ARG A 357 -22.88 -25.16 -12.09
CA ARG A 357 -23.24 -25.31 -10.69
C ARG A 357 -24.74 -25.07 -10.52
N GLU A 358 -25.35 -25.69 -9.50
CA GLU A 358 -26.69 -25.33 -9.08
C GLU A 358 -26.64 -23.97 -8.36
N MET A 359 -27.41 -23.01 -8.84
CA MET A 359 -27.50 -21.66 -8.28
C MET A 359 -28.95 -21.18 -8.27
N THR A 360 -29.23 -20.26 -7.35
CA THR A 360 -30.51 -19.55 -7.36
C THR A 360 -30.39 -18.29 -8.19
N VAL A 361 -31.25 -18.14 -9.18
CA VAL A 361 -31.32 -16.99 -10.08
C VAL A 361 -32.44 -16.08 -9.62
N VAL A 362 -32.14 -14.79 -9.49
CA VAL A 362 -33.09 -13.73 -9.10
C VAL A 362 -33.15 -12.71 -10.21
N PHE A 363 -34.36 -12.44 -10.69
CA PHE A 363 -34.69 -11.30 -11.57
C PHE A 363 -35.44 -10.27 -10.77
N VAL A 364 -35.05 -9.01 -10.95
CA VAL A 364 -35.68 -7.83 -10.36
C VAL A 364 -36.06 -6.88 -11.47
N ASP A 365 -37.27 -6.35 -11.48
CA ASP A 365 -37.77 -5.40 -12.49
C ASP A 365 -38.60 -4.31 -11.83
N LEU A 366 -38.39 -3.04 -12.22
CA LEU A 366 -39.14 -1.88 -11.70
C LEU A 366 -40.51 -1.82 -12.30
N ARG A 367 -41.52 -1.49 -11.48
CA ARG A 367 -42.86 -1.27 -11.97
C ARG A 367 -43.04 0.15 -12.50
N ALA A 368 -43.75 0.26 -13.62
CA ALA A 368 -44.12 1.53 -14.25
C ALA A 368 -42.93 2.45 -14.61
N PHE A 369 -41.74 1.86 -14.80
CA PHE A 369 -40.53 2.63 -15.16
C PHE A 369 -40.70 3.34 -16.52
N THR A 370 -41.23 2.66 -17.55
CA THR A 370 -41.42 3.23 -18.88
C THR A 370 -42.26 4.53 -18.84
N SER A 371 -43.38 4.50 -18.12
CA SER A 371 -44.21 5.70 -17.94
C SER A 371 -43.52 6.82 -17.18
N ARG A 372 -42.64 6.47 -16.25
CA ARG A 372 -41.82 7.45 -15.51
C ARG A 372 -40.73 8.06 -16.42
N ALA A 373 -40.05 7.24 -17.20
CA ALA A 373 -38.99 7.67 -18.12
C ALA A 373 -39.53 8.60 -19.23
N GLU A 374 -40.76 8.39 -19.68
CA GLU A 374 -41.44 9.27 -20.65
C GLU A 374 -41.70 10.69 -20.11
N LEU A 375 -41.81 10.84 -18.79
CA LEU A 375 -42.12 12.11 -18.13
C LEU A 375 -40.88 12.87 -17.65
N GLN A 376 -39.69 12.26 -17.71
CA GLN A 376 -38.46 12.82 -17.18
C GLN A 376 -37.41 13.06 -18.29
N SER A 377 -36.43 13.93 -17.99
CA SER A 377 -35.27 14.06 -18.87
C SER A 377 -34.39 12.80 -18.81
N PRO A 378 -33.62 12.48 -19.86
CA PRO A 378 -32.67 11.35 -19.82
C PRO A 378 -31.73 11.40 -18.63
N ALA A 379 -31.19 12.57 -18.29
CA ALA A 379 -30.28 12.74 -17.14
C ALA A 379 -30.97 12.37 -15.81
N ALA A 380 -32.19 12.85 -15.57
CA ALA A 380 -32.97 12.53 -14.37
C ALA A 380 -33.34 11.04 -14.30
N THR A 381 -33.58 10.41 -15.45
CA THR A 381 -33.84 8.96 -15.53
C THR A 381 -32.61 8.14 -15.14
N PHE A 382 -31.42 8.50 -15.63
CA PHE A 382 -30.18 7.85 -15.24
C PHE A 382 -29.84 8.07 -13.75
N GLU A 383 -30.02 9.28 -13.23
CA GLU A 383 -29.84 9.59 -11.82
C GLU A 383 -30.77 8.75 -10.93
N PHE A 384 -32.05 8.66 -11.31
CA PHE A 384 -33.00 7.80 -10.60
C PHE A 384 -32.60 6.34 -10.61
N LEU A 385 -32.20 5.76 -11.76
CA LEU A 385 -31.77 4.37 -11.86
C LEU A 385 -30.52 4.12 -11.00
N ASN A 386 -29.54 5.01 -11.06
CA ASN A 386 -28.31 4.89 -10.25
C ASN A 386 -28.61 4.91 -8.76
N ASN A 387 -29.47 5.82 -8.30
CA ASN A 387 -29.90 5.90 -6.90
C ASN A 387 -30.69 4.66 -6.48
N TYR A 388 -31.56 4.14 -7.36
CA TYR A 388 -32.32 2.93 -7.12
C TYR A 388 -31.40 1.71 -6.97
N PHE A 389 -30.50 1.47 -7.94
CA PHE A 389 -29.57 0.35 -7.87
C PHE A 389 -28.60 0.47 -6.68
N ALA A 390 -28.13 1.67 -6.37
CA ALA A 390 -27.31 1.91 -5.19
C ALA A 390 -28.01 1.53 -3.86
N ALA A 391 -29.33 1.61 -3.84
CA ALA A 391 -30.11 1.24 -2.66
C ALA A 391 -30.39 -0.27 -2.56
N ILE A 392 -30.65 -0.96 -3.70
CA ILE A 392 -31.07 -2.38 -3.68
C ILE A 392 -29.92 -3.38 -3.82
N VAL A 393 -28.83 -3.02 -4.48
CA VAL A 393 -27.67 -3.93 -4.69
C VAL A 393 -27.01 -4.37 -3.37
N PRO A 394 -26.89 -3.51 -2.35
CA PRO A 394 -26.39 -3.94 -1.03
C PRO A 394 -27.20 -5.07 -0.38
N GLU A 395 -28.53 -5.12 -0.62
CA GLU A 395 -29.39 -6.19 -0.11
C GLU A 395 -29.09 -7.55 -0.78
N ILE A 396 -28.72 -7.51 -2.06
CA ILE A 396 -28.27 -8.69 -2.79
C ILE A 396 -26.92 -9.16 -2.27
N HIS A 397 -25.93 -8.27 -2.24
CA HIS A 397 -24.56 -8.61 -1.81
C HIS A 397 -24.49 -9.01 -0.33
N GLY A 398 -25.23 -8.33 0.55
CA GLY A 398 -25.31 -8.62 1.98
C GLY A 398 -25.88 -10.02 2.29
N ASN A 399 -26.61 -10.62 1.35
CA ASN A 399 -27.14 -11.98 1.43
C ASN A 399 -26.35 -12.99 0.59
N GLY A 400 -25.12 -12.67 0.15
CA GLY A 400 -24.25 -13.57 -0.61
C GLY A 400 -24.59 -13.68 -2.10
N GLY A 401 -25.40 -12.78 -2.63
CA GLY A 401 -25.71 -12.70 -4.06
C GLY A 401 -24.70 -11.87 -4.84
N VAL A 402 -24.57 -12.15 -6.12
CA VAL A 402 -23.73 -11.42 -7.07
C VAL A 402 -24.60 -10.91 -8.21
N VAL A 403 -24.55 -9.61 -8.50
CA VAL A 403 -25.22 -9.04 -9.67
C VAL A 403 -24.43 -9.44 -10.91
N ASP A 404 -25.08 -10.18 -11.81
CA ASP A 404 -24.50 -10.58 -13.09
C ASP A 404 -24.59 -9.45 -14.10
N LYS A 405 -25.77 -8.87 -14.28
CA LYS A 405 -25.98 -7.76 -15.22
C LYS A 405 -27.20 -6.91 -14.89
N TYR A 406 -27.15 -5.66 -15.33
CA TYR A 406 -28.29 -4.76 -15.38
C TYR A 406 -29.04 -4.91 -16.71
N LEU A 407 -30.37 -4.93 -16.66
CA LEU A 407 -31.24 -5.21 -17.79
C LEU A 407 -32.22 -4.02 -18.01
N GLY A 408 -31.66 -2.86 -18.31
CA GLY A 408 -32.41 -1.61 -18.36
C GLY A 408 -32.81 -1.13 -16.97
N ASP A 409 -34.08 -1.23 -16.64
CA ASP A 409 -34.66 -0.90 -15.32
C ASP A 409 -34.68 -2.07 -14.32
N GLY A 410 -34.19 -3.22 -14.74
CA GLY A 410 -34.07 -4.42 -13.94
C GLY A 410 -32.63 -4.89 -13.76
N LEU A 411 -32.45 -5.95 -12.99
CA LEU A 411 -31.17 -6.65 -12.83
C LEU A 411 -31.39 -8.17 -12.72
N MET A 412 -30.31 -8.89 -13.02
CA MET A 412 -30.19 -10.32 -12.75
C MET A 412 -29.09 -10.55 -11.73
N ALA A 413 -29.39 -11.34 -10.70
CA ALA A 413 -28.42 -11.74 -9.67
C ALA A 413 -28.37 -13.26 -9.51
N LEU A 414 -27.21 -13.76 -9.12
CA LEU A 414 -26.91 -15.17 -8.86
C LEU A 414 -26.61 -15.35 -7.38
N PHE A 415 -27.17 -16.39 -6.80
CA PHE A 415 -26.87 -16.79 -5.43
C PHE A 415 -26.31 -18.24 -5.46
N PRO A 416 -25.01 -18.38 -5.22
CA PRO A 416 -24.34 -19.70 -5.31
C PRO A 416 -24.59 -20.59 -4.10
N ASP A 417 -25.02 -20.03 -2.97
CA ASP A 417 -25.09 -20.75 -1.70
C ASP A 417 -26.46 -21.43 -1.48
N THR A 418 -27.48 -20.68 -1.09
CA THR A 418 -28.78 -21.25 -0.71
C THR A 418 -29.96 -20.46 -1.28
N ALA A 419 -31.05 -21.16 -1.58
CA ALA A 419 -32.29 -20.51 -1.97
C ALA A 419 -32.84 -19.57 -0.88
N ALA A 420 -32.60 -19.87 0.36
CA ALA A 420 -33.03 -19.04 1.49
C ALA A 420 -32.29 -17.67 1.52
N SER A 421 -31.00 -17.65 1.16
CA SER A 421 -30.24 -16.40 1.02
C SER A 421 -30.80 -15.53 -0.11
N ALA A 422 -31.10 -16.15 -1.25
CA ALA A 422 -31.71 -15.46 -2.39
C ALA A 422 -33.08 -14.83 -2.03
N VAL A 423 -33.94 -15.58 -1.32
CA VAL A 423 -35.23 -15.07 -0.89
C VAL A 423 -35.11 -13.96 0.16
N ARG A 424 -34.13 -14.03 1.07
CA ARG A 424 -33.84 -12.91 2.01
C ARG A 424 -33.37 -11.67 1.27
N GLY A 425 -32.45 -11.81 0.33
CA GLY A 425 -32.01 -10.71 -0.52
C GLY A 425 -33.16 -10.10 -1.32
N ALA A 426 -34.02 -10.95 -1.91
CA ALA A 426 -35.22 -10.52 -2.62
C ALA A 426 -36.21 -9.74 -1.71
N LEU A 427 -36.43 -10.19 -0.48
CA LEU A 427 -37.25 -9.48 0.50
C LEU A 427 -36.65 -8.11 0.87
N GLY A 428 -35.34 -8.02 1.05
CA GLY A 428 -34.63 -6.76 1.27
C GLY A 428 -34.81 -5.80 0.09
N VAL A 429 -34.68 -6.30 -1.15
CA VAL A 429 -34.96 -5.52 -2.36
C VAL A 429 -36.37 -4.97 -2.38
N VAL A 430 -37.40 -5.79 -2.06
CA VAL A 430 -38.80 -5.38 -1.99
C VAL A 430 -39.01 -4.30 -0.92
N GLU A 431 -38.46 -4.47 0.26
CA GLU A 431 -38.54 -3.51 1.36
C GLU A 431 -37.88 -2.17 0.99
N ARG A 432 -36.68 -2.21 0.45
CA ARG A 432 -35.95 -1.02 0.03
C ARG A 432 -36.68 -0.27 -1.10
N SER A 433 -37.25 -1.01 -2.07
CA SER A 433 -38.01 -0.42 -3.16
C SER A 433 -39.27 0.31 -2.62
N ARG A 434 -39.94 -0.26 -1.63
CA ARG A 434 -41.11 0.38 -0.97
C ARG A 434 -40.72 1.67 -0.24
N GLU A 435 -39.55 1.67 0.46
CA GLU A 435 -39.02 2.88 1.11
C GLU A 435 -38.74 4.01 0.10
N LEU A 436 -38.30 3.65 -1.10
CA LEU A 436 -38.09 4.60 -2.21
C LEU A 436 -39.38 5.00 -2.92
N GLY A 437 -40.54 4.49 -2.49
CA GLY A 437 -41.84 4.78 -3.12
C GLY A 437 -41.98 4.18 -4.52
N THR A 438 -41.24 3.09 -4.81
CA THR A 438 -41.29 2.40 -6.10
C THR A 438 -41.84 0.98 -5.94
N GLY A 439 -42.62 0.52 -6.93
CA GLY A 439 -43.03 -0.88 -7.02
C GLY A 439 -41.93 -1.71 -7.68
N VAL A 440 -41.81 -2.98 -7.29
CA VAL A 440 -40.85 -3.93 -7.85
C VAL A 440 -41.53 -5.26 -8.12
N GLY A 441 -41.05 -6.02 -9.12
CA GLY A 441 -41.33 -7.43 -9.34
C GLY A 441 -40.05 -8.25 -9.17
N VAL A 442 -40.10 -9.30 -8.35
CA VAL A 442 -38.97 -10.18 -8.13
C VAL A 442 -39.34 -11.63 -8.41
N GLY A 443 -38.61 -12.28 -9.31
CA GLY A 443 -38.76 -13.70 -9.67
C GLY A 443 -37.56 -14.51 -9.26
N VAL A 444 -37.76 -15.63 -8.53
CA VAL A 444 -36.70 -16.48 -8.02
C VAL A 444 -36.87 -17.92 -8.45
N HIS A 445 -35.81 -18.51 -9.01
CA HIS A 445 -35.77 -19.91 -9.38
C HIS A 445 -34.40 -20.51 -9.12
N ILE A 446 -34.35 -21.78 -8.73
CA ILE A 446 -33.12 -22.53 -8.52
C ILE A 446 -32.96 -23.62 -9.57
N GLY A 447 -31.78 -23.81 -10.09
CA GLY A 447 -31.46 -24.87 -11.03
C GLY A 447 -30.01 -24.85 -11.51
N PRO A 448 -29.63 -25.81 -12.39
CA PRO A 448 -28.28 -25.86 -12.94
C PRO A 448 -28.02 -24.63 -13.83
N VAL A 449 -26.92 -23.93 -13.57
CA VAL A 449 -26.48 -22.73 -14.25
C VAL A 449 -25.07 -22.95 -14.78
N THR A 450 -24.82 -22.63 -16.04
CA THR A 450 -23.49 -22.56 -16.62
C THR A 450 -23.08 -21.09 -16.69
N LEU A 451 -22.11 -20.72 -15.86
CA LEU A 451 -21.44 -19.42 -15.88
C LEU A 451 -20.20 -19.55 -16.72
N GLY A 452 -19.91 -18.64 -17.65
CA GLY A 452 -18.74 -18.70 -18.49
C GLY A 452 -18.38 -17.37 -19.13
N LEU A 453 -17.20 -17.32 -19.75
CA LEU A 453 -16.70 -16.16 -20.49
C LEU A 453 -16.90 -16.39 -21.99
N VAL A 454 -17.65 -15.50 -22.63
CA VAL A 454 -17.91 -15.53 -24.07
C VAL A 454 -17.51 -14.22 -24.71
N GLY A 455 -17.20 -14.25 -26.00
CA GLY A 455 -16.88 -13.05 -26.76
C GLY A 455 -15.78 -13.28 -27.80
N ALA A 456 -14.98 -12.26 -28.04
CA ALA A 456 -13.84 -12.26 -28.93
C ALA A 456 -12.59 -11.72 -28.21
N ALA A 457 -11.39 -11.90 -28.77
CA ALA A 457 -10.13 -11.50 -28.14
C ALA A 457 -10.06 -10.03 -27.66
N GLY A 458 -10.83 -9.12 -28.27
CA GLY A 458 -10.87 -7.71 -27.89
C GLY A 458 -12.02 -7.33 -26.94
N ARG A 459 -12.98 -8.24 -26.67
CA ARG A 459 -14.12 -7.98 -25.79
C ARG A 459 -14.68 -9.30 -25.27
N MET A 460 -14.51 -9.53 -23.99
CA MET A 460 -15.08 -10.66 -23.26
C MET A 460 -16.20 -10.15 -22.33
N GLU A 461 -17.21 -10.99 -22.13
CA GLU A 461 -18.30 -10.73 -21.22
C GLU A 461 -18.61 -12.01 -20.42
N SER A 462 -18.84 -11.86 -19.12
CA SER A 462 -19.37 -12.97 -18.34
C SER A 462 -20.82 -13.18 -18.72
N THR A 463 -21.21 -14.42 -18.96
CA THR A 463 -22.58 -14.75 -19.29
C THR A 463 -23.02 -16.02 -18.59
N VAL A 464 -24.33 -16.08 -18.40
CA VAL A 464 -25.00 -17.22 -17.78
C VAL A 464 -25.91 -17.85 -18.80
N VAL A 465 -25.66 -19.11 -19.09
CA VAL A 465 -26.47 -19.91 -20.00
C VAL A 465 -27.19 -20.98 -19.20
N SER A 466 -28.52 -20.89 -19.11
CA SER A 466 -29.33 -21.87 -18.38
C SER A 466 -30.82 -21.71 -18.65
N ASP A 467 -31.55 -22.82 -18.60
CA ASP A 467 -33.00 -22.82 -18.51
C ASP A 467 -33.50 -22.13 -17.22
N ALA A 468 -32.76 -22.24 -16.11
CA ALA A 468 -33.14 -21.64 -14.86
C ALA A 468 -33.24 -20.10 -14.96
N VAL A 469 -32.37 -19.46 -15.77
CA VAL A 469 -32.42 -18.03 -16.07
C VAL A 469 -33.75 -17.67 -16.76
N ASN A 470 -34.15 -18.43 -17.77
CA ASN A 470 -35.39 -18.20 -18.50
C ASN A 470 -36.63 -18.39 -17.62
N ILE A 471 -36.56 -19.37 -16.70
CA ILE A 471 -37.66 -19.63 -15.76
C ILE A 471 -37.79 -18.49 -14.77
N ALA A 472 -36.69 -18.05 -14.15
CA ALA A 472 -36.68 -16.94 -13.20
C ALA A 472 -37.21 -15.63 -13.82
N ALA A 473 -36.75 -15.30 -15.04
CA ALA A 473 -37.25 -14.13 -15.77
C ALA A 473 -38.75 -14.19 -16.05
N ARG A 474 -39.29 -15.39 -16.30
CA ARG A 474 -40.73 -15.56 -16.51
C ARG A 474 -41.54 -15.48 -15.22
N ILE A 475 -40.99 -16.02 -14.13
CA ILE A 475 -41.57 -15.90 -12.79
C ILE A 475 -41.68 -14.40 -12.42
N GLU A 476 -40.63 -13.61 -12.68
CA GLU A 476 -40.63 -12.19 -12.46
C GLU A 476 -41.83 -11.53 -13.20
N ARG A 477 -42.00 -11.78 -14.51
CA ARG A 477 -43.08 -11.21 -15.30
C ARG A 477 -44.49 -11.56 -14.77
N LEU A 478 -44.67 -12.71 -14.14
CA LEU A 478 -45.92 -13.12 -13.51
C LEU A 478 -46.24 -12.24 -12.29
N THR A 479 -45.27 -11.57 -11.66
CA THR A 479 -45.50 -10.66 -10.54
C THR A 479 -46.45 -9.53 -10.93
N ARG A 480 -46.34 -9.00 -12.16
CA ARG A 480 -47.28 -7.98 -12.70
C ARG A 480 -48.70 -8.50 -12.85
N ARG A 481 -48.80 -9.75 -13.29
CA ARG A 481 -50.12 -10.39 -13.51
C ARG A 481 -50.88 -10.62 -12.21
N PHE A 482 -50.14 -11.02 -11.15
CA PHE A 482 -50.74 -11.29 -9.85
C PHE A 482 -50.78 -10.10 -8.91
N GLY A 483 -50.17 -8.97 -9.29
CA GLY A 483 -50.09 -7.79 -8.43
C GLY A 483 -49.24 -8.02 -7.16
N VAL A 484 -48.22 -8.90 -7.21
CA VAL A 484 -47.37 -9.27 -6.07
C VAL A 484 -45.91 -8.90 -6.33
N ASP A 485 -45.15 -8.65 -5.27
CA ASP A 485 -43.76 -8.19 -5.40
C ASP A 485 -42.78 -9.33 -5.57
N LEU A 486 -43.03 -10.54 -4.97
CA LEU A 486 -42.11 -11.64 -4.96
C LEU A 486 -42.78 -12.97 -5.26
N LEU A 487 -42.30 -13.62 -6.32
CA LEU A 487 -42.69 -14.96 -6.72
C LEU A 487 -41.50 -15.90 -6.75
N VAL A 488 -41.69 -17.14 -6.31
CA VAL A 488 -40.69 -18.19 -6.32
C VAL A 488 -41.20 -19.48 -6.95
N SER A 489 -40.32 -20.29 -7.53
CA SER A 489 -40.67 -21.64 -7.94
C SER A 489 -40.81 -22.59 -6.74
N HIS A 490 -41.51 -23.74 -6.95
CA HIS A 490 -41.65 -24.76 -5.94
C HIS A 490 -40.29 -25.30 -5.46
N ALA A 491 -39.31 -25.49 -6.37
CA ALA A 491 -37.97 -25.94 -6.03
C ALA A 491 -37.26 -24.96 -5.06
N VAL A 492 -37.47 -23.65 -5.18
CA VAL A 492 -36.99 -22.66 -4.21
C VAL A 492 -37.74 -22.83 -2.88
N ARG A 493 -39.09 -22.92 -2.91
CA ARG A 493 -39.91 -23.03 -1.70
C ARG A 493 -39.51 -24.24 -0.85
N GLU A 494 -39.23 -25.38 -1.45
CA GLU A 494 -38.84 -26.60 -0.73
C GLU A 494 -37.53 -26.42 0.07
N GLN A 495 -36.63 -25.56 -0.38
CA GLN A 495 -35.36 -25.26 0.27
C GLN A 495 -35.44 -24.11 1.29
N LEU A 496 -36.62 -23.48 1.47
CA LEU A 496 -36.79 -22.43 2.46
C LEU A 496 -36.92 -22.99 3.88
N PRO A 497 -36.47 -22.25 4.90
CA PRO A 497 -36.72 -22.63 6.29
C PRO A 497 -38.22 -22.56 6.62
N PRO A 498 -38.72 -23.35 7.60
CA PRO A 498 -40.16 -23.42 7.94
C PRO A 498 -40.81 -22.06 8.20
N THR A 499 -40.07 -21.10 8.76
CA THR A 499 -40.52 -19.75 9.02
C THR A 499 -40.89 -18.98 7.76
N LEU A 500 -40.09 -19.12 6.70
CA LEU A 500 -40.38 -18.52 5.39
C LEU A 500 -41.42 -19.32 4.60
N GLN A 501 -41.38 -20.68 4.68
CA GLN A 501 -42.41 -21.52 4.05
C GLN A 501 -43.82 -21.19 4.54
N ALA A 502 -43.98 -20.83 5.82
CA ALA A 502 -45.23 -20.42 6.39
C ALA A 502 -45.83 -19.19 5.71
N ASP A 503 -44.98 -18.33 5.13
CA ASP A 503 -45.38 -17.10 4.42
C ASP A 503 -45.35 -17.29 2.90
N THR A 504 -45.57 -18.49 2.43
CA THR A 504 -45.75 -18.79 1.00
C THR A 504 -47.10 -19.43 0.72
N ARG A 505 -47.66 -19.16 -0.48
CA ARG A 505 -48.87 -19.84 -0.96
C ARG A 505 -48.77 -20.18 -2.46
N LEU A 506 -49.31 -21.31 -2.86
CA LEU A 506 -49.38 -21.77 -4.24
C LEU A 506 -50.36 -20.88 -5.06
N LEU A 507 -49.91 -20.44 -6.25
CA LEU A 507 -50.72 -19.66 -7.20
C LEU A 507 -51.12 -20.46 -8.44
N GLY A 508 -50.51 -21.62 -8.65
CA GLY A 508 -50.85 -22.51 -9.75
C GLY A 508 -49.68 -22.98 -10.57
N ASP A 509 -50.01 -23.67 -11.65
CA ASP A 509 -49.10 -24.28 -12.57
C ASP A 509 -48.96 -23.47 -13.84
N TYR A 510 -47.73 -23.11 -14.20
CA TYR A 510 -47.44 -22.31 -15.36
C TYR A 510 -46.53 -23.05 -16.33
N PHE A 511 -46.99 -23.21 -17.57
CA PHE A 511 -46.21 -23.80 -18.63
C PHE A 511 -45.18 -22.79 -19.15
N VAL A 512 -43.92 -23.22 -19.15
CA VAL A 512 -42.82 -22.48 -19.76
C VAL A 512 -42.76 -22.93 -21.23
N PRO A 513 -42.94 -22.08 -22.24
CA PRO A 513 -42.82 -22.45 -23.63
C PRO A 513 -41.50 -23.15 -23.90
N GLY A 514 -41.60 -24.34 -24.58
CA GLY A 514 -40.44 -25.22 -24.82
C GLY A 514 -40.20 -26.29 -23.75
N LYS A 515 -40.97 -26.28 -22.63
CA LYS A 515 -40.92 -27.36 -21.62
C LYS A 515 -42.24 -28.15 -21.60
N ARG A 516 -42.10 -29.48 -21.35
CA ARG A 516 -43.25 -30.40 -21.19
C ARG A 516 -43.84 -30.38 -19.77
N GLN A 517 -43.08 -29.84 -18.79
CA GLN A 517 -43.53 -29.83 -17.40
C GLN A 517 -43.88 -28.38 -16.98
N ALA A 518 -44.98 -28.27 -16.27
CA ALA A 518 -45.39 -27.02 -15.64
C ALA A 518 -44.50 -26.68 -14.44
N VAL A 519 -44.27 -25.42 -14.20
CA VAL A 519 -43.58 -24.92 -13.01
C VAL A 519 -44.63 -24.46 -12.01
N HIS A 520 -44.64 -25.03 -10.81
CA HIS A 520 -45.49 -24.58 -9.71
C HIS A 520 -44.92 -23.28 -9.14
N ILE A 521 -45.75 -22.23 -9.06
CA ILE A 521 -45.36 -20.89 -8.65
C ILE A 521 -46.00 -20.55 -7.30
N HIS A 522 -45.17 -20.03 -6.41
CA HIS A 522 -45.58 -19.59 -5.09
C HIS A 522 -45.35 -18.10 -4.90
N GLU A 523 -46.30 -17.40 -4.28
CA GLU A 523 -46.08 -16.08 -3.73
C GLU A 523 -45.32 -16.18 -2.41
N VAL A 524 -44.38 -15.25 -2.16
CA VAL A 524 -43.75 -15.02 -0.85
C VAL A 524 -44.29 -13.68 -0.32
N PHE A 525 -45.06 -13.73 0.76
CA PHE A 525 -45.70 -12.56 1.37
C PHE A 525 -45.14 -12.21 2.74
N ALA A 526 -43.93 -12.70 3.07
CA ALA A 526 -43.25 -12.42 4.31
C ALA A 526 -42.99 -10.92 4.55
N GLY A 527 -42.82 -10.15 3.46
CA GLY A 527 -42.63 -8.69 3.47
C GLY A 527 -43.90 -7.87 3.49
N ASP A 528 -45.09 -8.49 3.54
CA ASP A 528 -46.36 -7.77 3.59
C ASP A 528 -46.64 -7.15 4.97
N ARG A 529 -47.52 -6.15 5.00
CA ARG A 529 -48.00 -5.55 6.25
C ARG A 529 -48.58 -6.63 7.19
N PRO A 530 -48.44 -6.53 8.50
CA PRO A 530 -48.83 -7.59 9.45
C PRO A 530 -50.27 -8.09 9.27
N GLU A 531 -51.22 -7.19 9.02
CA GLU A 531 -52.63 -7.53 8.87
C GLU A 531 -52.86 -8.36 7.60
N LEU A 532 -52.27 -7.94 6.46
CA LEU A 532 -52.41 -8.65 5.18
C LEU A 532 -51.70 -10.00 5.24
N ARG A 533 -50.52 -10.04 5.85
CA ARG A 533 -49.74 -11.28 6.07
C ARG A 533 -50.52 -12.30 6.91
N ALA A 534 -51.17 -11.85 7.99
CA ALA A 534 -52.05 -12.70 8.81
C ALA A 534 -53.24 -13.23 8.01
N ALA A 535 -53.91 -12.37 7.22
CA ALA A 535 -55.03 -12.76 6.36
C ALA A 535 -54.62 -13.78 5.30
N LYS A 536 -53.46 -13.59 4.63
CA LYS A 536 -52.91 -14.53 3.65
C LYS A 536 -52.52 -15.87 4.29
N ARG A 537 -51.98 -15.89 5.51
CA ARG A 537 -51.74 -17.12 6.26
C ARG A 537 -53.05 -17.89 6.54
N GLY A 538 -54.08 -17.17 6.98
CA GLY A 538 -55.37 -17.77 7.30
C GLY A 538 -56.11 -18.35 6.07
N SER A 539 -55.97 -17.73 4.89
CA SER A 539 -56.60 -18.16 3.64
C SER A 539 -55.78 -19.16 2.81
N ARG A 540 -54.53 -19.46 3.22
CA ARG A 540 -53.57 -20.24 2.42
C ARG A 540 -54.11 -21.60 1.95
N GLU A 541 -54.72 -22.35 2.83
CA GLU A 541 -55.26 -23.67 2.52
C GLU A 541 -56.48 -23.60 1.59
N ALA A 542 -57.35 -22.61 1.79
CA ALA A 542 -58.49 -22.38 0.91
C ALA A 542 -58.06 -21.95 -0.50
N VAL A 543 -57.04 -21.09 -0.61
CA VAL A 543 -56.45 -20.70 -1.91
C VAL A 543 -55.80 -21.94 -2.57
N ALA A 544 -55.08 -22.78 -1.83
CA ALA A 544 -54.50 -24.00 -2.39
C ALA A 544 -55.58 -24.98 -2.89
N ALA A 545 -56.71 -25.12 -2.18
CA ALA A 545 -57.84 -25.93 -2.63
C ALA A 545 -58.50 -25.37 -3.91
N ALA A 546 -58.68 -24.04 -3.99
CA ALA A 546 -59.17 -23.41 -5.21
C ALA A 546 -58.24 -23.59 -6.41
N VAL A 547 -56.90 -23.46 -6.20
CA VAL A 547 -55.90 -23.72 -7.23
C VAL A 547 -55.91 -25.19 -7.69
N ALA A 548 -56.08 -26.13 -6.76
CA ALA A 548 -56.23 -27.56 -7.10
C ALA A 548 -57.46 -27.82 -7.96
N ARG A 549 -58.61 -27.17 -7.66
CA ARG A 549 -59.84 -27.21 -8.49
C ARG A 549 -59.59 -26.65 -9.90
N MET A 550 -58.88 -25.50 -9.98
CA MET A 550 -58.45 -24.91 -11.28
C MET A 550 -57.65 -25.92 -12.12
N THR A 551 -56.73 -26.63 -11.51
CA THR A 551 -55.87 -27.60 -12.16
C THR A 551 -56.69 -28.85 -12.61
N ALA A 552 -57.67 -29.23 -11.84
CA ALA A 552 -58.62 -30.29 -12.16
C ALA A 552 -59.69 -29.92 -13.22
N GLY A 553 -59.72 -28.65 -13.68
CA GLY A 553 -60.66 -28.17 -14.68
C GLY A 553 -61.98 -27.62 -14.13
N ASP A 554 -62.21 -27.65 -12.82
CA ASP A 554 -63.39 -27.02 -12.18
C ASP A 554 -63.13 -25.50 -12.01
N LEU A 555 -63.22 -24.78 -13.13
CA LEU A 555 -62.90 -23.36 -13.19
C LEU A 555 -63.97 -22.50 -12.52
N THR A 556 -65.26 -22.87 -12.68
CA THR A 556 -66.37 -22.14 -12.06
C THR A 556 -66.35 -22.29 -10.54
N GLY A 557 -66.24 -23.50 -10.02
CA GLY A 557 -66.15 -23.74 -8.58
C GLY A 557 -64.94 -23.12 -7.93
N ALA A 558 -63.80 -23.08 -8.63
CA ALA A 558 -62.63 -22.37 -8.17
C ALA A 558 -62.84 -20.84 -8.11
N ALA A 559 -63.46 -20.26 -9.14
CA ALA A 559 -63.76 -18.83 -9.19
C ALA A 559 -64.72 -18.40 -8.07
N ASP A 560 -65.75 -19.19 -7.76
CA ASP A 560 -66.70 -18.92 -6.67
C ASP A 560 -66.01 -18.95 -5.29
N GLU A 561 -65.12 -19.92 -5.06
CA GLU A 561 -64.34 -20.00 -3.83
C GLU A 561 -63.42 -18.78 -3.67
N LEU A 562 -62.66 -18.44 -4.74
CA LEU A 562 -61.81 -17.28 -4.75
C LEU A 562 -62.58 -15.95 -4.57
N ALA A 563 -63.79 -15.83 -5.12
CA ALA A 563 -64.62 -14.66 -4.92
C ALA A 563 -65.09 -14.48 -3.47
N ARG A 564 -65.39 -15.59 -2.77
CA ARG A 564 -65.68 -15.56 -1.33
C ARG A 564 -64.50 -15.09 -0.51
N LEU A 565 -63.30 -15.60 -0.83
CA LEU A 565 -62.05 -15.18 -0.16
C LEU A 565 -61.73 -13.72 -0.45
N ALA A 566 -61.93 -13.24 -1.68
CA ALA A 566 -61.73 -11.84 -2.06
C ALA A 566 -62.67 -10.88 -1.31
N ALA A 567 -63.90 -11.27 -1.08
CA ALA A 567 -64.83 -10.50 -0.27
C ALA A 567 -64.40 -10.41 1.21
N ALA A 568 -63.77 -11.45 1.74
CA ALA A 568 -63.24 -11.49 3.11
C ALA A 568 -61.87 -10.76 3.25
N CYS A 569 -61.10 -10.64 2.17
CA CYS A 569 -59.77 -10.00 2.16
C CYS A 569 -59.60 -9.08 0.93
N PRO A 570 -60.24 -7.90 0.89
CA PRO A 570 -60.25 -7.02 -0.28
C PRO A 570 -58.88 -6.44 -0.65
N ASN A 571 -57.94 -6.44 0.27
CA ASN A 571 -56.58 -5.94 0.04
C ASN A 571 -55.66 -7.00 -0.60
N ASP A 572 -56.11 -8.23 -0.80
CA ASP A 572 -55.35 -9.29 -1.41
C ASP A 572 -55.52 -9.29 -2.95
N GLN A 573 -54.59 -8.66 -3.65
CA GLN A 573 -54.60 -8.48 -5.10
C GLN A 573 -54.46 -9.80 -5.89
N VAL A 574 -54.03 -10.88 -5.27
CA VAL A 574 -53.89 -12.18 -5.92
C VAL A 574 -55.23 -12.81 -6.19
N LEU A 575 -56.21 -12.64 -5.30
CA LEU A 575 -57.49 -13.28 -5.42
C LEU A 575 -58.28 -12.85 -6.69
N PRO A 576 -58.44 -11.54 -6.99
CA PRO A 576 -58.98 -11.09 -8.26
C PRO A 576 -58.18 -11.62 -9.47
N ALA A 577 -56.87 -11.64 -9.40
CA ALA A 577 -56.01 -12.11 -10.49
C ALA A 577 -56.20 -13.61 -10.77
N LEU A 578 -56.41 -14.44 -9.75
CA LEU A 578 -56.74 -15.85 -9.89
C LEU A 578 -58.16 -16.06 -10.47
N ILE A 579 -59.14 -15.26 -10.08
CA ILE A 579 -60.50 -15.27 -10.67
C ILE A 579 -60.42 -14.97 -12.16
N ASP A 580 -59.69 -13.94 -12.55
CA ASP A 580 -59.47 -13.60 -13.96
C ASP A 580 -58.72 -14.70 -14.72
N GLU A 581 -57.87 -15.46 -14.06
CA GLU A 581 -57.23 -16.64 -14.65
C GLU A 581 -58.21 -17.75 -14.90
N CYS A 582 -59.14 -18.03 -13.99
CA CYS A 582 -60.24 -18.99 -14.20
C CYS A 582 -61.03 -18.63 -15.45
N ARG A 583 -61.48 -17.37 -15.54
CA ARG A 583 -62.25 -16.86 -16.68
C ARG A 583 -61.50 -16.98 -18.02
N ARG A 584 -60.22 -16.69 -18.02
CA ARG A 584 -59.38 -16.81 -19.23
C ARG A 584 -59.18 -18.26 -19.68
N ARG A 585 -59.08 -19.20 -18.76
CA ARG A 585 -58.99 -20.64 -19.08
C ARG A 585 -60.32 -21.15 -19.58
N GLU A 586 -61.43 -20.72 -19.02
CA GLU A 586 -62.78 -21.05 -19.44
C GLU A 586 -63.09 -20.54 -20.86
N GLY A 587 -62.65 -19.33 -21.23
CA GLY A 587 -62.78 -18.79 -22.58
C GLY A 587 -61.83 -19.36 -23.64
N ARG A 588 -60.89 -20.24 -23.26
CA ARG A 588 -59.98 -20.97 -24.15
C ARG A 588 -60.29 -22.45 -24.28
N ALA A 589 -61.18 -22.99 -23.47
CA ALA A 589 -61.72 -24.32 -23.53
C ALA A 589 -62.96 -24.35 -24.47
#